data_fce6e3dc0761c23941399aecfde8a5bf
#
_entry.id   fce6e3dc0761c23941399aecfde8a5bf
#
_cell.length_a   1.000
_cell.length_b   1.000
_cell.length_c   1.000
_cell.angle_alpha   90.00
_cell.angle_beta   90.00
_cell.angle_gamma   90.00
#
_symmetry.space_group_name_H-M   'P 1'
#
loop_
_entity.id
_entity.type
_entity.pdbx_description
1 polymer ?
#
loop_
_entity_poly.entity_id
_entity_poly.type
_entity_poly.pdbx_seq_one_letter_code
_entity_poly.pdbx_strand_id
1 'polypeptide(L)'
;YTFTNTGIWNINGDTFGDRTLEGVYFHWQFRNAIAGEGTVETAVASDWLGRPGWNTPRDMRWGINTMNDVLGTKPNSPNFENTWESDDRYKTTILDTKTGVDQLIDPEAGVSPDNIMRFFVTWHGYHSELRDVYDNIGSPNYRGWNPDGRLGAWQYMGAVTIHADKSPSDPTDNINQPSSTPFVESNAQEVQPNDQFSATRMQNEYLKLLSVGHPVAGSHAIQVGFANPNEFQNPAGGYSQTFAFGPYTLAPGESVKIVFAEAAGGLKRSPFGREGDLRAEVGRNWFDVVANSETKTLTFPDGTTKTVNTKDDANLYKNKWVYTGRDSIVQAFRRAIDLYRNKNLDLGNEYPPAAPPFFEVLSQGNRIALYWEPSEDEGETWFEGYRIYRAQGDRWDSTYVEIGDLNKTEGSLANEFFDYSAVRGQSYYYFIISYDDGSRNTIQPGVSLYSSPHLTRTNTPATLQKPPALDMSEIRVVPNPYNISNINYQYAGEPNKIMFVNLPEECKIKIFTERGDLINEIDHSGSGEHRWDLITSSRQIVVSGVYIATFEDPEGNMVYRKFVVIR
;
A
#
# COMPACT_ATOMS: atom_id res chain seq x y z
N TYR A 1 13.72 0.68 15.28
CA TYR A 1 14.98 -0.06 15.25
C TYR A 1 15.75 0.18 16.54
N THR A 2 16.30 -0.88 17.09
CA THR A 2 17.28 -0.79 18.19
C THR A 2 18.57 -1.46 17.74
N PHE A 3 19.66 -0.71 17.79
CA PHE A 3 20.98 -1.19 17.37
C PHE A 3 21.87 -1.37 18.60
N THR A 4 22.39 -2.57 18.76
CA THR A 4 23.23 -2.94 19.91
C THR A 4 24.62 -3.34 19.41
N ASN A 5 25.66 -2.79 20.01
CA ASN A 5 27.00 -3.35 19.88
C ASN A 5 27.10 -4.60 20.74
N THR A 6 27.02 -5.77 20.14
CA THR A 6 27.09 -7.04 20.88
C THR A 6 28.48 -7.37 21.40
N GLY A 7 29.52 -6.64 20.98
CA GLY A 7 30.92 -6.97 21.27
C GLY A 7 31.42 -8.22 20.56
N ILE A 8 30.57 -8.87 19.77
CA ILE A 8 30.91 -10.13 19.11
C ILE A 8 31.11 -9.87 17.62
N TRP A 9 32.37 -9.83 17.19
CA TRP A 9 32.75 -9.72 15.79
C TRP A 9 33.50 -10.99 15.40
N ASN A 10 33.05 -11.65 14.37
CA ASN A 10 33.73 -12.81 13.81
C ASN A 10 33.93 -12.58 12.30
N ILE A 11 35.15 -12.25 11.93
CA ILE A 11 35.53 -12.10 10.52
C ILE A 11 36.66 -13.09 10.26
N ASN A 12 36.46 -14.02 9.32
CA ASN A 12 37.43 -15.04 8.94
C ASN A 12 37.94 -15.92 10.10
N GLY A 13 37.12 -16.13 11.14
CA GLY A 13 37.50 -16.91 12.30
C GLY A 13 38.18 -16.13 13.42
N ASP A 14 38.50 -14.86 13.21
CA ASP A 14 39.01 -13.98 14.23
C ASP A 14 37.87 -13.30 15.00
N THR A 15 37.86 -13.44 16.31
CA THR A 15 36.89 -12.78 17.19
C THR A 15 37.44 -11.46 17.66
N PHE A 16 36.80 -10.37 17.28
CA PHE A 16 37.08 -9.02 17.78
C PHE A 16 36.09 -8.71 18.90
N GLY A 17 36.45 -9.08 20.13
CA GLY A 17 35.66 -8.75 21.33
C GLY A 17 35.99 -7.39 21.88
N ASP A 18 35.05 -6.84 22.65
CA ASP A 18 35.25 -5.69 23.57
C ASP A 18 35.65 -4.37 22.90
N ARG A 19 35.32 -4.16 21.64
CA ARG A 19 35.58 -2.88 20.98
C ARG A 19 34.41 -1.92 21.10
N THR A 20 34.72 -0.72 21.58
CA THR A 20 33.85 0.44 21.40
C THR A 20 33.88 0.84 19.92
N LEU A 21 32.69 0.95 19.32
CA LEU A 21 32.52 1.46 17.97
C LEU A 21 32.34 2.98 18.04
N GLU A 22 33.21 3.69 17.32
CA GLU A 22 33.15 5.16 17.26
C GLU A 22 32.76 5.61 15.86
N GLY A 23 32.02 6.72 15.77
CA GLY A 23 31.60 7.30 14.51
C GLY A 23 30.59 6.44 13.74
N VAL A 24 29.72 5.70 14.45
CA VAL A 24 28.74 4.81 13.85
C VAL A 24 27.60 5.60 13.26
N TYR A 25 27.28 5.32 12.01
CA TYR A 25 26.09 5.82 11.32
C TYR A 25 25.15 4.69 10.97
N PHE A 26 23.86 4.93 11.15
CA PHE A 26 22.78 4.09 10.68
C PHE A 26 22.10 4.78 9.51
N HIS A 27 22.02 4.10 8.38
CA HIS A 27 21.65 4.70 7.10
C HIS A 27 20.45 4.00 6.47
N TRP A 28 19.48 4.80 6.04
CA TRP A 28 18.37 4.37 5.20
C TRP A 28 18.34 5.20 3.93
N GLN A 29 18.08 4.53 2.84
CA GLN A 29 17.88 5.16 1.56
C GLN A 29 16.47 4.89 1.07
N PHE A 30 15.77 5.94 0.73
CA PHE A 30 14.41 5.89 0.23
C PHE A 30 14.40 6.17 -1.26
N ARG A 31 14.10 5.14 -2.04
CA ARG A 31 13.83 5.24 -3.46
C ARG A 31 12.35 5.01 -3.68
N ASN A 32 11.56 6.04 -3.45
CA ASN A 32 10.11 5.94 -3.54
C ASN A 32 9.67 5.84 -5.00
N ALA A 33 8.88 4.83 -5.32
CA ALA A 33 8.18 4.74 -6.58
C ALA A 33 6.76 5.27 -6.37
N ILE A 34 6.46 6.41 -6.97
CA ILE A 34 5.13 6.99 -6.92
C ILE A 34 4.31 6.33 -8.00
N ALA A 35 3.31 5.55 -7.60
CA ALA A 35 2.53 4.73 -8.50
C ALA A 35 1.85 5.57 -9.58
N GLY A 36 2.14 5.27 -10.83
CA GLY A 36 1.40 5.75 -11.99
C GLY A 36 0.26 4.78 -12.30
N GLU A 37 -0.90 4.99 -11.71
CA GLU A 37 -2.08 4.26 -12.18
C GLU A 37 -2.50 4.76 -13.56
N GLY A 38 -2.65 3.84 -14.48
CA GLY A 38 -3.15 4.11 -15.82
C GLY A 38 -2.10 4.22 -16.90
N THR A 39 -0.86 3.99 -16.59
CA THR A 39 0.20 3.87 -17.60
C THR A 39 0.33 2.45 -18.13
N VAL A 40 -0.50 1.52 -17.65
CA VAL A 40 -0.21 0.10 -17.68
C VAL A 40 -0.66 -0.61 -18.94
N GLU A 41 -1.66 -0.15 -19.63
CA GLU A 41 -2.30 -1.00 -20.64
C GLU A 41 -1.94 -0.68 -22.08
N THR A 42 -1.34 0.43 -22.34
CA THR A 42 -0.82 0.70 -23.67
C THR A 42 0.67 0.51 -23.69
N ALA A 43 1.05 -0.72 -23.75
CA ALA A 43 2.41 -1.12 -23.96
C ALA A 43 3.01 -0.47 -25.21
N VAL A 44 3.57 0.70 -25.02
CA VAL A 44 4.83 0.95 -25.70
C VAL A 44 5.85 0.21 -24.83
N ALA A 45 6.19 -0.98 -25.22
CA ALA A 45 6.97 -1.94 -24.47
C ALA A 45 8.40 -1.49 -24.11
N SER A 46 8.76 -0.28 -24.43
CA SER A 46 10.03 0.36 -24.13
C SER A 46 9.92 1.51 -23.13
N ASP A 47 8.72 1.83 -22.67
CA ASP A 47 8.54 2.96 -21.78
C ASP A 47 8.50 2.49 -20.33
N TRP A 48 9.48 2.87 -19.56
CA TRP A 48 9.60 2.69 -18.12
C TRP A 48 8.35 3.12 -17.37
N LEU A 49 7.62 4.03 -17.96
CA LEU A 49 6.45 4.71 -17.45
C LEU A 49 5.21 3.83 -17.45
N GLY A 50 5.24 2.78 -18.25
CA GLY A 50 4.15 1.81 -18.34
C GLY A 50 4.15 0.74 -17.23
N ARG A 51 5.09 0.78 -16.28
CA ARG A 51 5.15 -0.19 -15.19
C ARG A 51 4.54 0.38 -13.92
N PRO A 52 3.57 -0.28 -13.30
CA PRO A 52 3.05 0.11 -12.00
C PRO A 52 4.19 0.29 -11.00
N GLY A 53 4.20 1.38 -10.28
CA GLY A 53 5.21 1.65 -9.25
C GLY A 53 6.56 2.18 -9.75
N TRP A 54 6.72 2.51 -11.03
CA TRP A 54 7.99 2.99 -11.59
C TRP A 54 8.05 4.49 -11.88
N ASN A 55 7.08 5.26 -11.48
CA ASN A 55 7.21 6.71 -11.50
C ASN A 55 8.13 7.13 -10.35
N THR A 56 9.39 7.24 -10.62
CA THR A 56 10.35 7.77 -9.66
C THR A 56 10.06 9.23 -9.38
N PRO A 57 10.25 9.70 -8.14
CA PRO A 57 10.03 11.08 -7.81
C PRO A 57 10.93 11.99 -8.63
N ARG A 58 10.34 13.06 -9.14
CA ARG A 58 11.04 14.10 -9.89
C ARG A 58 11.48 15.24 -9.00
N ASP A 59 10.80 15.41 -7.89
CA ASP A 59 11.13 16.42 -6.92
C ASP A 59 11.08 15.86 -5.50
N MET A 60 11.91 16.39 -4.62
CA MET A 60 12.05 15.99 -3.24
C MET A 60 12.31 17.20 -2.38
N ARG A 61 11.81 17.19 -1.17
CA ARG A 61 12.04 18.24 -0.22
C ARG A 61 12.28 17.68 1.17
N TRP A 62 13.35 18.08 1.78
CA TRP A 62 13.66 17.87 3.17
C TRP A 62 13.38 19.13 3.98
N GLY A 63 12.92 18.97 5.19
CA GLY A 63 12.80 20.05 6.15
C GLY A 63 12.86 19.59 7.57
N ILE A 64 13.27 20.50 8.42
CA ILE A 64 13.24 20.40 9.86
C ILE A 64 12.52 21.62 10.42
N ASN A 65 12.06 21.55 11.65
CA ASN A 65 11.34 22.53 12.41
C ASN A 65 9.82 22.40 12.35
N THR A 66 9.16 23.18 11.51
CA THR A 66 7.70 23.19 11.43
C THR A 66 7.21 22.72 10.07
N MET A 67 5.93 22.39 9.98
CA MET A 67 5.31 22.11 8.69
C MET A 67 5.50 23.23 7.68
N ASN A 68 5.44 24.48 8.16
CA ASN A 68 5.62 25.65 7.32
C ASN A 68 7.01 25.71 6.69
N ASP A 69 8.03 25.50 7.50
CA ASP A 69 9.40 25.49 7.01
C ASP A 69 9.63 24.37 5.99
N VAL A 70 9.12 23.20 6.30
CA VAL A 70 9.32 22.02 5.48
C VAL A 70 8.64 22.15 4.14
N LEU A 71 7.46 22.71 4.09
CA LEU A 71 6.68 22.87 2.86
C LEU A 71 6.88 24.22 2.18
N GLY A 72 7.79 25.04 2.70
CA GLY A 72 8.11 26.32 2.10
C GLY A 72 7.01 27.36 2.20
N THR A 73 6.15 27.25 3.18
CA THR A 73 5.08 28.24 3.42
C THR A 73 5.57 29.50 4.11
N LYS A 74 6.83 29.50 4.53
CA LYS A 74 7.49 30.61 5.22
C LYS A 74 8.57 31.21 4.33
N PRO A 75 8.37 32.41 3.79
CA PRO A 75 9.24 32.98 2.76
C PRO A 75 10.72 33.13 3.16
N ASN A 76 11.01 33.24 4.43
CA ASN A 76 12.37 33.43 4.95
C ASN A 76 12.97 32.18 5.60
N SER A 77 12.31 31.03 5.47
CA SER A 77 12.84 29.77 5.96
C SER A 77 14.06 29.35 5.13
N PRO A 78 15.11 28.79 5.74
CA PRO A 78 16.24 28.26 4.98
C PRO A 78 15.86 27.10 4.05
N ASN A 79 14.72 26.43 4.30
CA ASN A 79 14.18 25.39 3.45
C ASN A 79 13.11 25.90 2.46
N PHE A 80 12.83 27.19 2.50
CA PHE A 80 11.91 27.81 1.59
C PHE A 80 12.58 27.99 0.24
N GLU A 81 11.99 27.44 -0.77
CA GLU A 81 12.36 27.68 -2.15
C GLU A 81 11.28 28.49 -2.80
N ASN A 82 11.70 29.45 -3.57
CA ASN A 82 10.81 30.36 -4.25
C ASN A 82 10.11 29.65 -5.41
N THR A 83 9.24 28.72 -5.09
CA THR A 83 8.60 27.80 -6.00
C THR A 83 7.08 27.91 -5.92
N TRP A 84 6.44 26.80 -5.74
CA TRP A 84 4.98 26.66 -5.69
C TRP A 84 4.29 27.35 -4.50
N GLU A 85 4.96 27.53 -3.36
CA GLU A 85 4.40 28.22 -2.21
C GLU A 85 4.57 29.74 -2.27
N SER A 86 5.58 30.19 -2.96
CA SER A 86 5.79 31.64 -3.18
C SER A 86 4.94 32.19 -4.32
N ASP A 87 4.49 31.33 -5.21
CA ASP A 87 3.57 31.72 -6.28
C ASP A 87 2.13 31.65 -5.73
N ASP A 88 1.48 32.80 -5.63
CA ASP A 88 0.10 32.91 -5.12
C ASP A 88 -0.90 32.02 -5.87
N ARG A 89 -0.60 31.66 -7.11
CA ARG A 89 -1.43 30.74 -7.90
C ARG A 89 -1.42 29.31 -7.35
N TYR A 90 -0.40 28.93 -6.60
CA TYR A 90 -0.16 27.57 -6.14
C TYR A 90 -0.13 27.44 -4.62
N LYS A 91 -0.35 28.52 -3.88
CA LYS A 91 -0.44 28.47 -2.43
C LYS A 91 -1.53 27.49 -2.00
N THR A 92 -1.13 26.56 -1.16
CA THR A 92 -2.04 25.63 -0.49
C THR A 92 -1.79 25.76 1.00
N THR A 93 -2.85 25.92 1.76
CA THR A 93 -2.80 25.94 3.22
C THR A 93 -2.80 24.51 3.72
N ILE A 94 -1.93 24.20 4.67
CA ILE A 94 -1.94 22.92 5.36
C ILE A 94 -2.99 23.01 6.46
N LEU A 95 -4.03 22.19 6.38
CA LEU A 95 -5.06 22.10 7.39
C LEU A 95 -4.50 21.56 8.70
N ASP A 96 -4.65 22.32 9.79
CA ASP A 96 -4.51 21.73 11.12
C ASP A 96 -5.73 20.84 11.40
N THR A 97 -5.48 19.55 11.39
CA THR A 97 -6.51 18.54 11.61
C THR A 97 -7.07 18.49 13.02
N LYS A 98 -6.37 19.09 14.02
CA LYS A 98 -6.90 19.15 15.39
C LYS A 98 -7.98 20.18 15.58
N THR A 99 -7.91 21.27 14.85
CA THR A 99 -8.83 22.40 15.03
C THR A 99 -9.78 22.60 13.86
N GLY A 100 -9.55 21.94 12.74
CA GLY A 100 -10.28 22.18 11.50
C GLY A 100 -10.05 23.59 10.93
N VAL A 101 -9.18 24.36 11.56
CA VAL A 101 -8.78 25.70 11.11
C VAL A 101 -7.53 25.53 10.28
N ASP A 102 -7.47 26.26 9.19
CA ASP A 102 -6.24 26.56 8.49
C ASP A 102 -5.27 27.25 9.45
N GLN A 103 -4.68 26.50 10.33
CA GLN A 103 -3.49 26.97 10.99
C GLN A 103 -2.36 26.83 9.96
N LEU A 104 -2.19 27.83 9.19
CA LEU A 104 -0.86 28.37 9.04
C LEU A 104 -0.36 28.55 10.46
N ILE A 105 0.43 27.61 10.93
CA ILE A 105 1.05 27.69 12.24
C ILE A 105 1.66 29.08 12.29
N ASP A 106 1.15 29.91 13.19
CA ASP A 106 1.62 31.28 13.30
C ASP A 106 3.15 31.24 13.41
N PRO A 107 3.86 31.69 12.38
CA PRO A 107 5.32 31.61 12.39
C PRO A 107 5.95 32.44 13.51
N GLU A 108 5.18 33.32 14.16
CA GLU A 108 5.60 34.16 15.26
C GLU A 108 5.26 33.57 16.63
N ALA A 109 4.33 32.63 16.74
CA ALA A 109 4.11 31.84 17.92
C ALA A 109 5.26 30.84 18.04
N GLY A 110 6.21 31.10 18.91
CA GLY A 110 7.42 30.28 19.06
C GLY A 110 7.16 28.79 18.96
N VAL A 111 7.89 28.11 18.10
CA VAL A 111 7.71 26.69 17.82
C VAL A 111 8.07 25.91 19.07
N SER A 112 7.08 25.26 19.70
CA SER A 112 7.36 24.30 20.74
C SER A 112 8.19 23.15 20.15
N PRO A 113 9.21 22.64 20.87
CA PRO A 113 9.93 21.44 20.47
C PRO A 113 9.00 20.26 20.14
N ASP A 114 7.82 20.23 20.75
CA ASP A 114 6.80 19.19 20.50
C ASP A 114 6.14 19.27 19.12
N ASN A 115 6.26 20.40 18.44
CA ASN A 115 5.70 20.62 17.12
C ASN A 115 6.72 20.48 15.98
N ILE A 116 7.96 20.15 16.31
CA ILE A 116 8.99 19.96 15.29
C ILE A 116 8.77 18.61 14.60
N MET A 117 8.68 18.65 13.27
CA MET A 117 8.67 17.46 12.43
C MET A 117 9.90 17.45 11.52
N ARG A 118 10.57 16.32 11.47
CA ARG A 118 11.76 16.07 10.66
C ARG A 118 11.39 15.07 9.59
N PHE A 119 11.03 15.55 8.40
CA PHE A 119 10.53 14.68 7.34
C PHE A 119 10.94 15.14 5.95
N PHE A 120 10.88 14.24 5.01
CA PHE A 120 10.91 14.56 3.60
C PHE A 120 9.61 14.12 2.94
N VAL A 121 9.28 14.76 1.83
CA VAL A 121 8.21 14.36 0.91
C VAL A 121 8.76 14.30 -0.51
N THR A 122 8.22 13.40 -1.28
CA THR A 122 8.53 13.20 -2.69
C THR A 122 7.25 13.18 -3.50
N TRP A 123 7.31 13.72 -4.70
CA TRP A 123 6.19 13.72 -5.64
C TRP A 123 6.71 13.61 -7.08
N HIS A 124 5.81 13.46 -8.01
CA HIS A 124 6.15 13.41 -9.44
C HIS A 124 5.71 14.67 -10.16
N GLY A 125 6.61 15.22 -10.96
CA GLY A 125 6.37 16.39 -11.78
C GLY A 125 6.90 17.69 -11.19
N TYR A 126 6.90 18.73 -12.00
CA TYR A 126 7.30 20.07 -11.58
C TYR A 126 6.18 20.72 -10.77
N HIS A 127 6.54 21.29 -9.67
CA HIS A 127 5.59 21.93 -8.77
C HIS A 127 5.11 23.30 -9.22
N SER A 128 5.82 23.99 -10.09
CA SER A 128 5.41 25.28 -10.66
C SER A 128 5.38 25.32 -12.19
N GLU A 129 5.73 24.23 -12.85
CA GLU A 129 5.78 24.16 -14.29
C GLU A 129 4.61 23.42 -14.90
N LEU A 130 4.14 23.96 -16.01
CA LEU A 130 2.96 23.52 -16.72
C LEU A 130 3.36 22.94 -18.09
N ARG A 131 4.48 22.23 -18.09
CA ARG A 131 5.00 21.56 -19.27
C ARG A 131 4.14 20.39 -19.68
N ASP A 132 4.70 19.64 -20.59
CA ASP A 132 4.10 18.44 -21.11
C ASP A 132 3.63 17.51 -19.98
N VAL A 133 2.64 16.75 -20.27
CA VAL A 133 1.85 15.91 -19.44
C VAL A 133 2.62 15.13 -18.40
N TYR A 134 3.77 14.60 -18.78
CA TYR A 134 4.52 13.72 -17.95
C TYR A 134 5.24 14.45 -16.79
N ASP A 135 5.75 15.62 -17.07
CA ASP A 135 6.50 16.39 -16.07
C ASP A 135 5.60 17.36 -15.29
N ASN A 136 4.35 17.45 -15.63
CA ASN A 136 3.38 18.28 -14.94
C ASN A 136 2.96 17.63 -13.62
N ILE A 137 2.76 18.42 -12.58
CA ILE A 137 2.37 17.91 -11.27
C ILE A 137 1.04 17.16 -11.36
N GLY A 138 0.98 15.99 -10.68
CA GLY A 138 -0.15 15.09 -10.79
C GLY A 138 -0.11 14.20 -12.04
N SER A 139 0.81 14.45 -12.96
CA SER A 139 0.98 13.71 -14.23
C SER A 139 -0.37 13.48 -14.92
N PRO A 140 -1.05 14.55 -15.37
CA PRO A 140 -2.32 14.39 -16.08
C PRO A 140 -2.06 13.70 -17.40
N ASN A 141 -2.76 12.60 -17.66
CA ASN A 141 -2.47 11.77 -18.81
C ASN A 141 -3.36 12.13 -20.00
N TYR A 142 -2.82 12.84 -20.97
CA TYR A 142 -3.52 13.18 -22.21
C TYR A 142 -2.98 12.47 -23.47
N ARG A 143 -1.88 11.72 -23.37
CA ARG A 143 -1.26 11.10 -24.57
C ARG A 143 -1.94 9.80 -25.01
N GLY A 144 -3.17 9.55 -24.61
CA GLY A 144 -3.92 8.35 -24.97
C GLY A 144 -3.58 7.10 -24.13
N TRP A 145 -2.69 7.21 -23.16
CA TRP A 145 -2.38 6.12 -22.23
C TRP A 145 -3.52 5.92 -21.22
N ASN A 146 -4.26 6.98 -21.00
CA ASN A 146 -5.43 6.96 -20.14
C ASN A 146 -6.52 7.85 -20.77
N PRO A 147 -7.35 7.29 -21.64
CA PRO A 147 -8.39 8.04 -22.36
C PRO A 147 -9.41 8.69 -21.42
N ASP A 148 -9.40 8.29 -20.15
CA ASP A 148 -10.33 8.80 -19.15
C ASP A 148 -9.86 10.10 -18.49
N GLY A 149 -8.63 10.55 -18.77
CA GLY A 149 -8.09 11.81 -18.27
C GLY A 149 -7.72 11.82 -16.78
N ARG A 150 -7.75 10.69 -16.07
CA ARG A 150 -7.38 10.64 -14.65
C ARG A 150 -5.91 11.01 -14.42
N LEU A 151 -5.59 11.49 -13.22
CA LEU A 151 -4.22 11.78 -12.83
C LEU A 151 -3.42 10.48 -12.67
N GLY A 152 -2.21 10.46 -13.20
CA GLY A 152 -1.30 9.31 -13.13
C GLY A 152 -0.41 9.29 -11.89
N ALA A 153 -0.05 10.45 -11.34
CA ALA A 153 0.86 10.58 -10.19
C ALA A 153 0.36 11.66 -9.23
N TRP A 154 -0.66 11.36 -8.49
CA TRP A 154 -1.39 12.23 -7.58
C TRP A 154 -0.97 12.05 -6.12
N GLN A 155 -0.02 11.15 -5.85
CA GLN A 155 0.45 10.79 -4.52
C GLN A 155 1.68 11.59 -4.12
N TYR A 156 1.81 11.74 -2.81
CA TYR A 156 3.01 12.13 -2.10
C TYR A 156 3.46 10.96 -1.25
N MET A 157 4.77 10.75 -1.17
CA MET A 157 5.37 9.73 -0.33
C MET A 157 6.52 10.35 0.46
N GLY A 158 6.82 9.78 1.61
CA GLY A 158 7.93 10.26 2.42
C GLY A 158 8.09 9.53 3.72
N ALA A 159 9.02 10.01 4.53
CA ALA A 159 9.27 9.48 5.85
C ALA A 159 9.49 10.61 6.86
N VAL A 160 9.09 10.36 8.10
CA VAL A 160 9.26 11.27 9.23
C VAL A 160 10.07 10.59 10.33
N THR A 161 11.07 11.29 10.85
CA THR A 161 11.79 10.85 12.06
C THR A 161 10.95 11.16 13.28
N ILE A 162 10.61 10.14 14.03
CA ILE A 162 9.80 10.25 15.24
C ILE A 162 10.69 10.39 16.47
N HIS A 163 11.77 9.59 16.52
CA HIS A 163 12.68 9.53 17.67
C HIS A 163 14.06 9.03 17.24
N ALA A 164 15.09 9.59 17.83
CA ALA A 164 16.44 9.05 17.78
C ALA A 164 17.16 9.36 19.09
N ASP A 165 17.65 8.35 19.78
CA ASP A 165 18.41 8.55 21.02
C ASP A 165 19.57 9.53 20.81
N LYS A 166 19.85 10.37 21.78
CA LYS A 166 21.04 11.23 21.76
C LYS A 166 22.32 10.43 21.90
N SER A 167 22.31 9.42 22.75
CA SER A 167 23.41 8.50 22.99
C SER A 167 22.90 7.25 23.71
N PRO A 168 23.71 6.18 23.86
CA PRO A 168 23.32 5.01 24.65
C PRO A 168 22.93 5.31 26.10
N SER A 169 23.51 6.35 26.68
CA SER A 169 23.24 6.78 28.07
C SER A 169 22.17 7.86 28.19
N ASP A 170 21.74 8.46 27.08
CA ASP A 170 20.67 9.45 27.00
C ASP A 170 19.64 9.04 25.97
N PRO A 171 18.57 8.35 26.35
CA PRO A 171 17.51 7.89 25.43
C PRO A 171 16.49 8.98 25.07
N THR A 172 16.76 10.23 25.41
CA THR A 172 15.88 11.33 24.97
C THR A 172 16.08 11.64 23.50
N ASP A 173 15.03 12.14 22.85
CA ASP A 173 15.06 12.43 21.42
C ASP A 173 16.09 13.50 21.07
N ASN A 174 16.93 13.19 20.09
CA ASN A 174 17.88 14.12 19.49
C ASN A 174 17.23 14.79 18.28
N ILE A 175 16.79 16.02 18.46
CA ILE A 175 16.12 16.81 17.42
C ILE A 175 16.99 17.06 16.18
N ASN A 176 18.33 16.96 16.31
CA ASN A 176 19.26 17.12 15.19
C ASN A 176 19.48 15.83 14.38
N GLN A 177 18.74 14.77 14.70
CA GLN A 177 18.77 13.53 13.93
C GLN A 177 17.54 13.42 13.00
N PRO A 178 17.70 12.90 11.78
CA PRO A 178 18.94 12.45 11.15
C PRO A 178 19.94 13.60 10.95
N SER A 179 21.24 13.30 11.05
CA SER A 179 22.30 14.30 10.92
C SER A 179 22.68 14.61 9.47
N SER A 180 22.28 13.76 8.56
CA SER A 180 22.54 13.94 7.12
C SER A 180 21.38 13.44 6.28
N THR A 181 20.96 14.24 5.32
CA THR A 181 19.77 13.98 4.49
C THR A 181 19.96 14.44 3.04
N PRO A 182 21.03 14.04 2.36
CA PRO A 182 21.24 14.43 0.96
C PRO A 182 20.23 13.74 0.03
N PHE A 183 19.91 14.42 -1.06
CA PHE A 183 19.30 13.81 -2.23
C PHE A 183 20.38 13.31 -3.15
N VAL A 184 20.20 12.13 -3.73
CA VAL A 184 21.15 11.53 -4.65
C VAL A 184 20.43 10.94 -5.85
N GLU A 185 21.13 10.88 -6.97
CA GLU A 185 20.61 10.15 -8.13
C GLU A 185 20.46 8.67 -7.80
N SER A 186 19.30 8.09 -8.10
CA SER A 186 18.98 6.70 -7.73
C SER A 186 19.91 5.66 -8.35
N ASN A 187 20.56 5.99 -9.45
CA ASN A 187 21.51 5.10 -10.14
C ASN A 187 22.97 5.44 -9.83
N ALA A 188 23.24 6.40 -8.94
CA ALA A 188 24.59 6.71 -8.51
C ALA A 188 25.24 5.48 -7.86
N GLN A 189 26.56 5.35 -8.03
CA GLN A 189 27.28 4.20 -7.47
C GLN A 189 27.17 4.11 -5.95
N GLU A 190 27.07 5.24 -5.29
CA GLU A 190 26.95 5.37 -3.85
C GLU A 190 25.69 4.66 -3.30
N VAL A 191 24.69 4.45 -4.14
CA VAL A 191 23.41 3.88 -3.74
C VAL A 191 23.15 2.49 -4.34
N GLN A 192 24.10 1.94 -5.06
CA GLN A 192 23.96 0.60 -5.64
C GLN A 192 24.40 -0.49 -4.64
N PRO A 193 23.59 -1.52 -4.41
CA PRO A 193 23.88 -2.55 -3.40
C PRO A 193 24.95 -3.55 -3.82
N ASN A 194 25.47 -3.47 -5.04
CA ASN A 194 26.20 -4.58 -5.65
C ASN A 194 27.63 -4.76 -5.15
N ASP A 195 28.17 -3.83 -4.39
CA ASP A 195 29.59 -3.87 -3.97
C ASP A 195 29.76 -3.34 -2.53
N GLN A 196 28.96 -3.86 -1.65
CA GLN A 196 28.77 -3.38 -0.27
C GLN A 196 30.06 -3.38 0.56
N PHE A 197 31.01 -4.22 0.22
CA PHE A 197 32.25 -4.40 0.99
C PHE A 197 33.48 -3.75 0.34
N SER A 198 33.30 -2.98 -0.71
CA SER A 198 34.37 -2.17 -1.28
C SER A 198 34.72 -1.01 -0.37
N ALA A 199 35.96 -0.95 0.13
CA ALA A 199 36.43 0.11 1.00
C ALA A 199 36.28 1.51 0.37
N THR A 200 36.55 1.63 -0.94
CA THR A 200 36.38 2.88 -1.70
C THR A 200 34.92 3.31 -1.74
N ARG A 201 34.02 2.38 -1.92
CA ARG A 201 32.60 2.66 -1.97
C ARG A 201 32.07 3.07 -0.60
N MET A 202 32.42 2.34 0.45
CA MET A 202 32.04 2.69 1.82
C MET A 202 32.56 4.07 2.21
N GLN A 203 33.77 4.44 1.76
CA GLN A 203 34.32 5.78 1.95
C GLN A 203 33.50 6.84 1.19
N ASN A 204 33.09 6.56 -0.02
CA ASN A 204 32.24 7.47 -0.80
C ASN A 204 30.86 7.63 -0.17
N GLU A 205 30.24 6.55 0.29
CA GLU A 205 28.98 6.60 1.02
C GLU A 205 29.11 7.47 2.27
N TYR A 206 30.15 7.26 3.06
CA TYR A 206 30.41 8.08 4.24
C TYR A 206 30.52 9.56 3.89
N LEU A 207 31.35 9.91 2.92
CA LEU A 207 31.64 11.30 2.56
C LEU A 207 30.48 12.00 1.84
N LYS A 208 29.67 11.28 1.09
CA LYS A 208 28.61 11.86 0.24
C LYS A 208 27.20 11.70 0.81
N LEU A 209 26.97 10.73 1.68
CA LEU A 209 25.63 10.43 2.19
C LEU A 209 25.55 10.56 3.72
N LEU A 210 26.52 10.00 4.45
CA LEU A 210 26.40 9.85 5.89
C LEU A 210 26.82 11.09 6.68
N SER A 211 27.84 11.79 6.21
CA SER A 211 28.47 12.90 6.94
C SER A 211 28.33 14.27 6.27
N VAL A 212 27.56 14.38 5.21
CA VAL A 212 27.49 15.61 4.40
C VAL A 212 26.54 16.67 4.97
N GLY A 213 25.67 16.27 5.88
CA GLY A 213 24.67 17.16 6.45
C GLY A 213 23.38 17.26 5.62
N HIS A 214 22.63 18.34 5.83
CA HIS A 214 21.38 18.59 5.13
C HIS A 214 21.60 19.38 3.86
N PRO A 215 20.75 19.20 2.82
CA PRO A 215 20.76 20.07 1.65
C PRO A 215 20.50 21.52 2.07
N VAL A 216 21.23 22.44 1.47
CA VAL A 216 21.11 23.88 1.76
C VAL A 216 19.74 24.44 1.38
N ALA A 217 19.18 23.94 0.27
CA ALA A 217 17.81 24.22 -0.15
C ALA A 217 17.05 22.90 -0.12
N GLY A 218 15.81 22.89 0.32
CA GLY A 218 15.04 21.67 0.52
C GLY A 218 14.74 20.86 -0.75
N SER A 219 15.14 21.32 -1.94
CA SER A 219 14.89 20.65 -3.23
C SER A 219 16.15 20.01 -3.79
N HIS A 220 16.00 18.88 -4.45
CA HIS A 220 17.10 18.18 -5.10
C HIS A 220 17.70 18.98 -6.25
N ALA A 221 16.90 19.76 -6.99
CA ALA A 221 17.39 20.57 -8.10
C ALA A 221 18.45 21.58 -7.63
N ILE A 222 18.18 22.27 -6.53
CA ILE A 222 19.15 23.21 -5.93
C ILE A 222 20.38 22.47 -5.38
N GLN A 223 20.18 21.34 -4.74
CA GLN A 223 21.29 20.53 -4.21
C GLN A 223 22.27 20.10 -5.30
N VAL A 224 21.78 19.77 -6.49
CA VAL A 224 22.64 19.35 -7.62
C VAL A 224 23.15 20.53 -8.44
N GLY A 225 22.94 21.77 -7.99
CA GLY A 225 23.57 22.95 -8.52
C GLY A 225 22.76 23.74 -9.55
N PHE A 226 21.47 23.50 -9.69
CA PHE A 226 20.59 24.37 -10.48
C PHE A 226 20.26 25.64 -9.72
N ALA A 227 20.29 26.74 -10.41
CA ALA A 227 19.88 28.03 -9.85
C ALA A 227 18.37 28.14 -9.65
N ASN A 228 17.60 27.39 -10.43
CA ASN A 228 16.15 27.35 -10.39
C ASN A 228 15.69 25.95 -9.98
N PRO A 229 14.94 25.80 -8.88
CA PRO A 229 14.42 24.52 -8.43
C PRO A 229 13.45 23.85 -9.41
N ASN A 230 12.94 24.59 -10.38
CA ASN A 230 12.09 24.07 -11.44
C ASN A 230 12.89 23.58 -12.68
N GLU A 231 14.19 23.75 -12.69
CA GLU A 231 15.00 23.17 -13.76
C GLU A 231 14.99 21.64 -13.67
N PHE A 232 14.75 21.05 -14.82
CA PHE A 232 14.60 19.63 -14.95
C PHE A 232 15.92 18.99 -15.42
N GLN A 233 16.50 18.15 -14.58
CA GLN A 233 17.40 17.10 -15.06
C GLN A 233 16.59 15.82 -15.19
N ASN A 234 16.80 15.09 -16.25
CA ASN A 234 16.22 13.77 -16.47
C ASN A 234 17.24 12.68 -16.10
N PRO A 235 17.53 12.44 -14.82
CA PRO A 235 18.40 11.33 -14.45
C PRO A 235 17.65 10.03 -14.73
N ALA A 236 18.32 9.12 -15.38
CA ALA A 236 17.80 7.78 -15.57
C ALA A 236 17.57 7.13 -14.19
N GLY A 237 16.31 6.91 -13.82
CA GLY A 237 15.94 6.26 -12.58
C GLY A 237 15.49 7.17 -11.43
N GLY A 238 15.51 8.50 -11.61
CA GLY A 238 15.02 9.47 -10.62
C GLY A 238 15.99 9.69 -9.45
N TYR A 239 15.45 10.12 -8.33
CA TYR A 239 16.20 10.51 -7.13
C TYR A 239 15.86 9.65 -5.93
N SER A 240 16.80 9.58 -4.97
CA SER A 240 16.63 8.96 -3.67
C SER A 240 16.92 9.96 -2.56
N GLN A 241 16.23 9.82 -1.44
CA GLN A 241 16.49 10.54 -0.21
C GLN A 241 17.26 9.64 0.76
N THR A 242 18.23 10.21 1.44
CA THR A 242 19.00 9.53 2.48
C THR A 242 18.58 10.03 3.87
N PHE A 243 18.48 9.09 4.83
CA PHE A 243 18.48 9.38 6.26
C PHE A 243 19.71 8.73 6.88
N ALA A 244 20.63 9.52 7.40
CA ALA A 244 21.78 9.05 8.14
C ALA A 244 21.71 9.56 9.58
N PHE A 245 21.68 8.63 10.53
CA PHE A 245 21.63 8.89 11.98
C PHE A 245 23.00 8.60 12.59
N GLY A 246 23.56 9.55 13.25
CA GLY A 246 24.88 9.46 13.87
C GLY A 246 25.60 10.83 13.87
N PRO A 247 26.91 10.88 14.19
CA PRO A 247 27.72 9.74 14.64
C PRO A 247 27.38 9.29 16.08
N TYR A 248 27.32 7.98 16.30
CA TYR A 248 27.19 7.39 17.62
C TYR A 248 28.49 6.74 18.08
N THR A 249 28.68 6.65 19.39
CA THR A 249 29.70 5.83 20.02
C THR A 249 29.00 4.75 20.85
N LEU A 250 29.31 3.49 20.58
CA LEU A 250 28.67 2.34 21.20
C LEU A 250 29.72 1.41 21.81
N ALA A 251 29.79 1.34 23.13
CA ALA A 251 30.57 0.31 23.81
C ALA A 251 29.85 -1.06 23.72
N PRO A 252 30.55 -2.17 23.96
CA PRO A 252 29.92 -3.49 24.01
C PRO A 252 28.74 -3.54 24.99
N GLY A 253 27.58 -4.02 24.49
CA GLY A 253 26.35 -4.06 25.27
C GLY A 253 25.49 -2.78 25.19
N GLU A 254 26.03 -1.69 24.68
CA GLU A 254 25.27 -0.45 24.51
C GLU A 254 24.39 -0.46 23.25
N SER A 255 23.27 0.26 23.35
CA SER A 255 22.26 0.34 22.28
C SER A 255 21.83 1.79 22.06
N VAL A 256 21.39 2.08 20.85
CA VAL A 256 20.61 3.27 20.49
C VAL A 256 19.34 2.88 19.75
N LYS A 257 18.28 3.65 19.97
CA LYS A 257 16.98 3.47 19.36
C LYS A 257 16.71 4.58 18.34
N ILE A 258 16.25 4.19 17.17
CA ILE A 258 15.82 5.07 16.08
C ILE A 258 14.44 4.66 15.65
N VAL A 259 13.52 5.61 15.57
CA VAL A 259 12.13 5.40 15.13
C VAL A 259 11.79 6.38 14.04
N PHE A 260 11.31 5.89 12.93
CA PHE A 260 10.74 6.69 11.87
C PHE A 260 9.51 5.99 11.29
N ALA A 261 8.65 6.75 10.62
CA ALA A 261 7.51 6.22 9.89
C ALA A 261 7.57 6.63 8.42
N GLU A 262 7.19 5.71 7.55
CA GLU A 262 6.93 5.97 6.14
C GLU A 262 5.44 6.16 5.94
N ALA A 263 5.06 7.10 5.08
CA ALA A 263 3.67 7.35 4.77
C ALA A 263 3.48 7.75 3.30
N ALA A 264 2.25 7.61 2.85
CA ALA A 264 1.78 8.14 1.59
C ALA A 264 0.52 8.98 1.83
N GLY A 265 0.37 10.05 1.06
CA GLY A 265 -0.81 10.90 1.04
C GLY A 265 -1.23 11.18 -0.40
N GLY A 266 -2.42 11.72 -0.60
CA GLY A 266 -2.91 12.03 -1.94
C GLY A 266 -4.38 12.39 -1.96
N LEU A 267 -4.93 12.50 -3.14
CA LEU A 267 -6.35 12.77 -3.34
C LEU A 267 -7.21 11.59 -2.90
N LYS A 268 -8.42 11.90 -2.44
CA LYS A 268 -9.43 10.87 -2.14
C LYS A 268 -9.63 9.99 -3.36
N ARG A 269 -9.60 8.70 -3.11
CA ARG A 269 -9.68 7.65 -4.10
C ARG A 269 -10.97 6.87 -3.94
N SER A 270 -11.61 6.57 -5.03
CA SER A 270 -12.70 5.59 -5.10
C SER A 270 -12.56 4.79 -6.41
N PRO A 271 -13.30 3.73 -6.61
CA PRO A 271 -13.28 3.00 -7.87
C PRO A 271 -13.52 3.94 -9.05
N PHE A 272 -12.69 3.81 -10.08
CA PHE A 272 -12.71 4.70 -11.24
C PHE A 272 -14.13 4.84 -11.83
N GLY A 273 -14.53 6.09 -12.13
CA GLY A 273 -15.86 6.41 -12.63
C GLY A 273 -16.97 6.47 -11.59
N ARG A 274 -16.66 6.23 -10.30
CA ARG A 274 -17.60 6.39 -9.20
C ARG A 274 -17.51 7.77 -8.56
N GLU A 275 -18.60 8.17 -7.93
CA GLU A 275 -18.67 9.42 -7.18
C GLU A 275 -17.58 9.49 -6.11
N GLY A 276 -16.94 10.64 -5.99
CA GLY A 276 -15.92 10.90 -4.98
C GLY A 276 -14.50 10.43 -5.34
N ASP A 277 -14.24 9.97 -6.56
CA ASP A 277 -12.87 9.77 -7.05
C ASP A 277 -12.27 11.11 -7.53
N LEU A 278 -11.67 11.85 -6.60
CA LEU A 278 -11.08 13.16 -6.92
C LEU A 278 -9.93 13.05 -7.93
N ARG A 279 -9.20 11.96 -7.94
CA ARG A 279 -8.15 11.68 -8.92
C ARG A 279 -8.70 11.67 -10.36
N ALA A 280 -9.83 11.01 -10.55
CA ALA A 280 -10.48 10.91 -11.84
C ALA A 280 -11.22 12.22 -12.19
N GLU A 281 -11.87 12.83 -11.22
CA GLU A 281 -12.63 14.05 -11.41
C GLU A 281 -11.72 15.23 -11.79
N VAL A 282 -10.68 15.47 -10.99
CA VAL A 282 -9.72 16.56 -11.21
C VAL A 282 -8.99 16.38 -12.54
N GLY A 283 -8.56 15.16 -12.85
CA GLY A 283 -7.87 14.89 -14.10
C GLY A 283 -8.76 15.08 -15.33
N ARG A 284 -10.01 14.61 -15.29
CA ARG A 284 -10.97 14.81 -16.39
C ARG A 284 -11.32 16.27 -16.58
N ASN A 285 -11.59 17.01 -15.51
CA ASN A 285 -11.87 18.42 -15.61
C ASN A 285 -10.71 19.21 -16.24
N TRP A 286 -9.48 18.88 -15.86
CA TRP A 286 -8.29 19.43 -16.49
C TRP A 286 -8.22 19.09 -17.98
N PHE A 287 -8.43 17.81 -18.33
CA PHE A 287 -8.35 17.31 -19.71
C PHE A 287 -9.39 17.97 -20.61
N ASP A 288 -10.62 18.10 -20.16
CA ASP A 288 -11.71 18.69 -20.93
C ASP A 288 -11.41 20.15 -21.29
N VAL A 289 -10.85 20.91 -20.35
CA VAL A 289 -10.47 22.30 -20.64
C VAL A 289 -9.26 22.38 -21.56
N VAL A 290 -8.22 21.59 -21.29
CA VAL A 290 -6.93 21.71 -22.00
C VAL A 290 -6.94 21.04 -23.37
N ALA A 291 -7.55 19.87 -23.48
CA ALA A 291 -7.57 19.09 -24.71
C ALA A 291 -8.81 19.36 -25.58
N ASN A 292 -9.97 19.55 -24.95
CA ASN A 292 -11.24 19.72 -25.65
C ASN A 292 -11.66 21.20 -25.75
N SER A 293 -10.90 22.12 -25.16
CA SER A 293 -11.21 23.57 -25.13
C SER A 293 -12.58 23.89 -24.50
N GLU A 294 -12.99 23.09 -23.53
CA GLU A 294 -14.25 23.30 -22.83
C GLU A 294 -14.14 24.45 -21.80
N THR A 295 -15.26 25.09 -21.55
CA THR A 295 -15.39 26.01 -20.43
C THR A 295 -16.15 25.33 -19.31
N LYS A 296 -15.59 25.27 -18.11
CA LYS A 296 -16.18 24.62 -16.95
C LYS A 296 -16.27 25.56 -15.76
N THR A 297 -17.28 25.35 -14.93
CA THR A 297 -17.38 25.97 -13.61
C THR A 297 -16.94 24.93 -12.59
N LEU A 298 -15.79 25.14 -11.94
CA LEU A 298 -15.13 24.16 -11.10
C LEU A 298 -14.99 24.66 -9.67
N THR A 299 -15.15 23.75 -8.72
CA THR A 299 -14.97 24.02 -7.29
C THR A 299 -13.53 23.67 -6.89
N PHE A 300 -12.84 24.62 -6.28
CA PHE A 300 -11.47 24.49 -5.78
C PHE A 300 -11.45 23.87 -4.37
N PRO A 301 -10.30 23.40 -3.86
CA PRO A 301 -10.22 22.81 -2.51
C PRO A 301 -10.67 23.72 -1.38
N ASP A 302 -10.55 25.03 -1.56
CA ASP A 302 -11.01 26.06 -0.60
C ASP A 302 -12.53 26.32 -0.65
N GLY A 303 -13.28 25.54 -1.43
CA GLY A 303 -14.72 25.68 -1.63
C GLY A 303 -15.11 26.79 -2.61
N THR A 304 -14.17 27.56 -3.12
CA THR A 304 -14.48 28.60 -4.12
C THR A 304 -14.80 27.98 -5.47
N THR A 305 -15.75 28.60 -6.19
CA THR A 305 -16.15 28.15 -7.53
C THR A 305 -15.73 29.19 -8.54
N LYS A 306 -15.04 28.76 -9.62
CA LYS A 306 -14.53 29.67 -10.67
C LYS A 306 -14.80 29.09 -12.05
N THR A 307 -14.94 29.98 -13.03
CA THR A 307 -14.93 29.60 -14.44
C THR A 307 -13.51 29.34 -14.88
N VAL A 308 -13.29 28.16 -15.44
CA VAL A 308 -12.00 27.65 -15.92
C VAL A 308 -12.14 27.38 -17.41
N ASN A 309 -11.42 28.14 -18.22
CA ASN A 309 -11.49 28.05 -19.68
C ASN A 309 -10.14 28.27 -20.38
N THR A 310 -9.08 28.45 -19.61
CA THR A 310 -7.72 28.54 -20.12
C THR A 310 -6.87 27.38 -19.58
N LYS A 311 -5.76 27.08 -20.25
CA LYS A 311 -4.78 26.08 -19.78
C LYS A 311 -4.22 26.47 -18.40
N ASP A 312 -3.94 27.74 -18.18
CA ASP A 312 -3.38 28.23 -16.92
C ASP A 312 -4.38 28.05 -15.76
N ASP A 313 -5.65 28.40 -15.98
CA ASP A 313 -6.69 28.18 -14.96
C ASP A 313 -6.91 26.69 -14.67
N ALA A 314 -6.90 25.84 -15.71
CA ALA A 314 -7.03 24.42 -15.56
C ALA A 314 -5.85 23.81 -14.78
N ASN A 315 -4.64 24.29 -15.04
CA ASN A 315 -3.45 23.90 -14.29
C ASN A 315 -3.50 24.38 -12.85
N LEU A 316 -3.94 25.61 -12.60
CA LEU A 316 -4.14 26.14 -11.26
C LEU A 316 -5.15 25.27 -10.48
N TYR A 317 -6.29 24.96 -11.10
CA TYR A 317 -7.30 24.07 -10.50
C TYR A 317 -6.71 22.70 -10.12
N LYS A 318 -6.09 22.03 -11.09
CA LYS A 318 -5.47 20.71 -10.90
C LYS A 318 -4.39 20.74 -9.82
N ASN A 319 -3.49 21.71 -9.87
CA ASN A 319 -2.38 21.78 -8.93
C ASN A 319 -2.87 22.04 -7.50
N LYS A 320 -3.86 22.90 -7.31
CA LYS A 320 -4.44 23.13 -5.97
C LYS A 320 -5.04 21.85 -5.39
N TRP A 321 -5.73 21.06 -6.19
CA TRP A 321 -6.24 19.77 -5.74
C TRP A 321 -5.11 18.78 -5.43
N VAL A 322 -4.12 18.65 -6.32
CA VAL A 322 -2.99 17.72 -6.10
C VAL A 322 -2.21 18.10 -4.84
N TYR A 323 -2.05 19.40 -4.56
CA TYR A 323 -1.34 19.86 -3.36
C TYR A 323 -2.05 19.51 -2.05
N THR A 324 -3.33 19.24 -2.03
CA THR A 324 -3.99 18.71 -0.81
C THR A 324 -3.45 17.34 -0.38
N GLY A 325 -2.78 16.63 -1.28
CA GLY A 325 -2.08 15.39 -0.96
C GLY A 325 -0.91 15.58 0.01
N ARG A 326 -0.30 16.77 0.05
CA ARG A 326 0.72 17.12 1.05
C ARG A 326 0.12 17.19 2.44
N ASP A 327 -1.08 17.78 2.52
CA ASP A 327 -1.79 17.91 3.79
C ASP A 327 -2.12 16.52 4.33
N SER A 328 -2.53 15.60 3.45
CA SER A 328 -2.80 14.21 3.81
C SER A 328 -1.57 13.47 4.35
N ILE A 329 -0.40 13.61 3.71
CA ILE A 329 0.81 12.94 4.19
C ILE A 329 1.32 13.54 5.49
N VAL A 330 1.25 14.87 5.65
CA VAL A 330 1.63 15.55 6.89
C VAL A 330 0.72 15.14 8.04
N GLN A 331 -0.58 14.98 7.78
CA GLN A 331 -1.51 14.41 8.76
C GLN A 331 -1.11 13.00 9.19
N ALA A 332 -0.74 12.15 8.24
CA ALA A 332 -0.26 10.80 8.54
C ALA A 332 1.01 10.82 9.40
N PHE A 333 1.96 11.71 9.10
CA PHE A 333 3.16 11.90 9.90
C PHE A 333 2.84 12.38 11.31
N ARG A 334 1.94 13.34 11.46
CA ARG A 334 1.51 13.82 12.78
C ARG A 334 0.89 12.71 13.60
N ARG A 335 -0.01 11.92 13.00
CA ARG A 335 -0.61 10.76 13.65
C ARG A 335 0.43 9.75 14.11
N ALA A 336 1.44 9.46 13.28
CA ALA A 336 2.52 8.55 13.65
C ALA A 336 3.36 9.08 14.83
N ILE A 337 3.63 10.39 14.87
CA ILE A 337 4.34 11.04 15.97
C ILE A 337 3.50 11.01 17.26
N ASP A 338 2.23 11.39 17.17
CA ASP A 338 1.32 11.42 18.33
C ASP A 338 1.12 10.02 18.90
N LEU A 339 1.00 9.03 18.03
CA LEU A 339 0.90 7.63 18.40
C LEU A 339 2.11 7.13 19.19
N TYR A 340 3.30 7.48 18.76
CA TYR A 340 4.54 7.12 19.46
C TYR A 340 4.71 7.87 20.79
N ARG A 341 4.38 9.17 20.83
CA ARG A 341 4.51 10.02 22.00
C ARG A 341 3.50 9.71 23.09
N ASN A 342 2.31 9.28 22.69
CA ASN A 342 1.26 8.93 23.62
C ASN A 342 1.48 7.55 24.22
N LYS A 343 2.62 7.41 24.93
CA LYS A 343 2.90 6.33 25.87
C LYS A 343 3.51 5.03 25.35
N ASN A 344 4.78 5.03 25.09
CA ASN A 344 5.52 3.75 25.04
C ASN A 344 4.80 2.63 24.26
N LEU A 345 4.14 2.97 23.15
CA LEU A 345 3.25 2.11 22.37
C LEU A 345 1.84 1.85 22.98
N ASP A 346 1.49 2.46 24.07
CA ASP A 346 0.08 2.59 24.42
C ASP A 346 -0.50 3.64 23.46
N LEU A 347 -1.20 3.15 22.44
CA LEU A 347 -1.73 3.92 21.31
C LEU A 347 -2.79 4.93 21.75
N GLY A 348 -3.00 5.08 23.07
CA GLY A 348 -4.02 5.95 23.62
C GLY A 348 -5.40 5.54 23.13
N ASN A 349 -6.25 6.53 22.87
CA ASN A 349 -7.59 6.28 22.33
C ASN A 349 -7.65 6.40 20.80
N GLU A 350 -6.54 6.61 20.11
CA GLU A 350 -6.52 6.92 18.68
C GLU A 350 -6.05 5.75 17.78
N TYR A 351 -5.98 4.55 18.30
CA TYR A 351 -5.69 3.39 17.47
C TYR A 351 -6.97 2.80 16.86
N PRO A 352 -6.90 2.29 15.63
CA PRO A 352 -8.04 1.58 15.05
C PRO A 352 -8.30 0.27 15.79
N PRO A 353 -9.52 -0.26 15.72
CA PRO A 353 -9.80 -1.60 16.22
C PRO A 353 -8.87 -2.63 15.59
N ALA A 354 -8.53 -3.67 16.33
CA ALA A 354 -7.76 -4.78 15.79
C ALA A 354 -8.51 -5.44 14.64
N ALA A 355 -7.80 -5.82 13.59
CA ALA A 355 -8.38 -6.60 12.52
C ALA A 355 -8.78 -7.99 13.04
N PRO A 356 -9.81 -8.63 12.48
CA PRO A 356 -10.11 -10.02 12.74
C PRO A 356 -8.86 -10.88 12.58
N PRO A 357 -8.50 -11.72 13.57
CA PRO A 357 -7.26 -12.52 13.52
C PRO A 357 -7.31 -13.63 12.48
N PHE A 358 -8.51 -14.05 12.11
CA PHE A 358 -8.77 -15.05 11.08
C PHE A 358 -9.88 -14.57 10.16
N PHE A 359 -9.72 -14.74 8.85
CA PHE A 359 -10.72 -14.43 7.84
C PHE A 359 -10.68 -15.49 6.74
N GLU A 360 -11.79 -16.17 6.54
CA GLU A 360 -11.93 -17.23 5.56
C GLU A 360 -13.04 -16.93 4.55
N VAL A 361 -12.77 -17.23 3.29
CA VAL A 361 -13.71 -17.06 2.18
C VAL A 361 -13.93 -18.39 1.49
N LEU A 362 -15.15 -18.90 1.54
CA LEU A 362 -15.55 -20.19 1.00
C LEU A 362 -16.44 -20.02 -0.22
N SER A 363 -16.00 -20.59 -1.32
CA SER A 363 -16.76 -20.68 -2.56
C SER A 363 -17.85 -21.76 -2.44
N GLN A 364 -19.11 -21.40 -2.60
CA GLN A 364 -20.25 -22.32 -2.55
C GLN A 364 -21.06 -22.29 -3.87
N GLY A 365 -22.05 -23.14 -3.97
CA GLY A 365 -22.84 -23.29 -5.21
C GLY A 365 -23.74 -22.10 -5.55
N ASN A 366 -24.25 -21.41 -4.54
CA ASN A 366 -25.22 -20.32 -4.68
C ASN A 366 -24.79 -19.01 -3.99
N ARG A 367 -23.66 -19.02 -3.28
CA ARG A 367 -23.15 -17.87 -2.54
C ARG A 367 -21.64 -18.02 -2.33
N ILE A 368 -21.01 -16.93 -1.94
CA ILE A 368 -19.67 -16.95 -1.36
C ILE A 368 -19.86 -16.66 0.14
N ALA A 369 -19.42 -17.57 0.99
CA ALA A 369 -19.53 -17.46 2.43
C ALA A 369 -18.24 -16.90 3.01
N LEU A 370 -18.35 -15.91 3.88
CA LEU A 370 -17.27 -15.26 4.58
C LEU A 370 -17.44 -15.50 6.08
N TYR A 371 -16.36 -15.96 6.72
CA TYR A 371 -16.31 -16.22 8.17
C TYR A 371 -15.08 -15.58 8.75
N TRP A 372 -15.21 -15.08 9.98
CA TRP A 372 -14.06 -14.54 10.70
C TRP A 372 -14.17 -14.74 12.20
N GLU A 373 -13.03 -14.78 12.85
CA GLU A 373 -13.00 -14.72 14.32
C GLU A 373 -13.22 -13.26 14.77
N PRO A 374 -13.92 -13.06 15.91
CA PRO A 374 -14.12 -11.72 16.45
C PRO A 374 -12.80 -10.96 16.61
N SER A 375 -12.82 -9.66 16.30
CA SER A 375 -11.76 -8.76 16.71
C SER A 375 -11.57 -8.84 18.23
N GLU A 376 -10.33 -8.74 18.70
CA GLU A 376 -10.05 -8.69 20.15
C GLU A 376 -10.73 -7.50 20.84
N ASP A 377 -11.04 -6.46 20.09
CA ASP A 377 -11.73 -5.26 20.56
C ASP A 377 -13.27 -5.33 20.44
N GLU A 378 -13.84 -6.41 19.90
CA GLU A 378 -15.30 -6.49 19.64
C GLU A 378 -16.17 -6.25 20.88
N GLY A 379 -15.65 -6.62 22.07
CA GLY A 379 -16.32 -6.40 23.35
C GLY A 379 -16.32 -4.96 23.84
N GLU A 380 -15.50 -4.09 23.27
CA GLU A 380 -15.34 -2.71 23.71
C GLU A 380 -16.57 -1.85 23.36
N THR A 381 -16.83 -0.84 24.17
CA THR A 381 -18.01 0.03 23.99
C THR A 381 -17.91 0.93 22.77
N TRP A 382 -16.70 1.25 22.36
CA TRP A 382 -16.38 2.08 21.21
C TRP A 382 -16.26 1.30 19.90
N PHE A 383 -16.20 -0.03 19.94
CA PHE A 383 -16.21 -0.87 18.76
C PHE A 383 -17.59 -0.84 18.10
N GLU A 384 -17.66 -0.50 16.82
CA GLU A 384 -18.93 -0.40 16.12
C GLU A 384 -19.24 -1.65 15.28
N GLY A 385 -18.30 -2.15 14.49
CA GLY A 385 -18.62 -3.30 13.64
C GLY A 385 -17.58 -3.67 12.61
N TYR A 386 -18.09 -4.36 11.59
CA TYR A 386 -17.32 -4.85 10.45
C TYR A 386 -17.89 -4.36 9.14
N ARG A 387 -17.03 -3.91 8.22
CA ARG A 387 -17.39 -3.65 6.83
C ARG A 387 -16.73 -4.63 5.90
N ILE A 388 -17.50 -5.15 4.98
CA ILE A 388 -17.09 -6.17 4.03
C ILE A 388 -16.96 -5.53 2.66
N TYR A 389 -15.83 -5.78 2.02
CA TYR A 389 -15.50 -5.24 0.71
C TYR A 389 -15.21 -6.35 -0.28
N ARG A 390 -15.67 -6.14 -1.53
CA ARG A 390 -15.49 -7.09 -2.63
C ARG A 390 -14.94 -6.39 -3.88
N ALA A 391 -13.94 -6.99 -4.51
CA ALA A 391 -13.48 -6.65 -5.85
C ALA A 391 -13.83 -7.76 -6.83
N GLN A 392 -14.14 -7.40 -8.08
CA GLN A 392 -14.47 -8.33 -9.15
C GLN A 392 -13.35 -8.33 -10.20
N GLY A 393 -12.85 -9.51 -10.55
CA GLY A 393 -11.85 -9.72 -11.60
C GLY A 393 -10.44 -9.36 -11.19
N ASP A 394 -10.24 -8.29 -10.46
CA ASP A 394 -8.95 -7.78 -10.03
C ASP A 394 -8.96 -7.36 -8.57
N ARG A 395 -7.80 -7.45 -7.90
CA ARG A 395 -7.63 -7.15 -6.48
C ARG A 395 -7.01 -5.77 -6.20
N TRP A 396 -7.01 -4.88 -7.18
CA TRP A 396 -6.51 -3.52 -6.98
C TRP A 396 -7.44 -2.73 -6.05
N ASP A 397 -6.85 -1.88 -5.21
CA ASP A 397 -7.60 -1.12 -4.20
C ASP A 397 -8.78 -0.34 -4.79
N SER A 398 -8.66 0.15 -6.02
CA SER A 398 -9.69 0.90 -6.71
C SER A 398 -10.90 0.08 -7.16
N THR A 399 -10.82 -1.23 -7.10
CA THR A 399 -11.89 -2.13 -7.56
C THR A 399 -12.77 -2.65 -6.42
N TYR A 400 -12.35 -2.47 -5.17
CA TYR A 400 -13.14 -2.90 -4.02
C TYR A 400 -14.33 -1.98 -3.76
N VAL A 401 -15.47 -2.61 -3.50
CA VAL A 401 -16.73 -1.96 -3.12
C VAL A 401 -17.24 -2.55 -1.84
N GLU A 402 -17.82 -1.73 -0.99
CA GLU A 402 -18.51 -2.18 0.20
C GLU A 402 -19.76 -2.95 -0.20
N ILE A 403 -19.94 -4.12 0.38
CA ILE A 403 -21.09 -5.00 0.14
C ILE A 403 -21.83 -5.37 1.41
N GLY A 404 -21.31 -5.00 2.56
CA GLY A 404 -21.97 -5.22 3.85
C GLY A 404 -21.37 -4.37 4.96
N ASP A 405 -22.23 -3.93 5.87
CA ASP A 405 -21.89 -3.26 7.12
C ASP A 405 -22.65 -3.98 8.25
N LEU A 406 -21.93 -4.62 9.16
CA LEU A 406 -22.47 -5.38 10.28
C LEU A 406 -22.06 -4.66 11.56
N ASN A 407 -23.00 -3.95 12.18
CA ASN A 407 -22.70 -3.03 13.25
C ASN A 407 -23.61 -3.15 14.48
N LYS A 408 -23.13 -2.64 15.62
CA LYS A 408 -23.87 -2.63 16.89
C LYS A 408 -25.06 -1.69 16.85
N THR A 409 -24.93 -0.54 16.22
CA THR A 409 -25.99 0.48 16.15
C THR A 409 -27.24 -0.07 15.47
N GLU A 410 -27.09 -0.86 14.41
CA GLU A 410 -28.20 -1.50 13.71
C GLU A 410 -28.59 -2.86 14.31
N GLY A 411 -27.82 -3.36 15.29
CA GLY A 411 -28.03 -4.68 15.88
C GLY A 411 -27.74 -5.83 14.92
N SER A 412 -26.93 -5.59 13.89
CA SER A 412 -26.59 -6.56 12.85
C SER A 412 -25.22 -7.21 13.05
N LEU A 413 -24.51 -6.92 14.16
CA LEU A 413 -23.17 -7.44 14.42
C LEU A 413 -23.16 -8.98 14.35
N ALA A 414 -22.30 -9.51 13.50
CA ALA A 414 -22.10 -10.93 13.28
C ALA A 414 -20.67 -11.20 12.79
N ASN A 415 -20.25 -12.46 12.87
CA ASN A 415 -18.93 -12.89 12.42
C ASN A 415 -19.02 -13.80 11.18
N GLU A 416 -20.08 -13.64 10.42
CA GLU A 416 -20.30 -14.28 9.14
C GLU A 416 -21.05 -13.36 8.18
N PHE A 417 -20.79 -13.52 6.88
CA PHE A 417 -21.50 -12.81 5.84
C PHE A 417 -21.64 -13.69 4.59
N PHE A 418 -22.80 -13.62 3.95
CA PHE A 418 -23.07 -14.42 2.76
C PHE A 418 -23.31 -13.51 1.55
N ASP A 419 -22.39 -13.54 0.58
CA ASP A 419 -22.54 -12.82 -0.68
C ASP A 419 -23.34 -13.63 -1.68
N TYR A 420 -24.63 -13.35 -1.75
CA TYR A 420 -25.53 -13.92 -2.75
C TYR A 420 -25.53 -13.18 -4.09
N SER A 421 -24.86 -12.04 -4.17
CA SER A 421 -24.79 -11.22 -5.39
C SER A 421 -23.66 -11.61 -6.33
N ALA A 422 -22.84 -12.57 -5.94
CA ALA A 422 -21.80 -13.11 -6.78
C ALA A 422 -22.39 -13.79 -8.04
N VAL A 423 -21.75 -13.58 -9.19
CA VAL A 423 -22.19 -14.11 -10.47
C VAL A 423 -21.26 -15.24 -10.92
N ARG A 424 -21.83 -16.32 -11.41
CA ARG A 424 -21.07 -17.48 -11.89
C ARG A 424 -20.15 -17.10 -13.05
N GLY A 425 -18.94 -17.64 -13.03
CA GLY A 425 -17.91 -17.34 -14.04
C GLY A 425 -17.11 -16.07 -13.77
N GLN A 426 -17.41 -15.38 -12.67
CA GLN A 426 -16.63 -14.23 -12.21
C GLN A 426 -15.75 -14.61 -11.03
N SER A 427 -14.59 -13.96 -10.92
CA SER A 427 -13.66 -14.09 -9.82
C SER A 427 -13.82 -12.91 -8.85
N TYR A 428 -13.81 -13.17 -7.56
CA TYR A 428 -14.01 -12.18 -6.52
C TYR A 428 -12.91 -12.24 -5.46
N TYR A 429 -12.46 -11.08 -5.03
CA TYR A 429 -11.55 -10.90 -3.91
C TYR A 429 -12.25 -10.15 -2.79
N TYR A 430 -11.91 -10.46 -1.56
CA TYR A 430 -12.57 -9.87 -0.38
C TYR A 430 -11.55 -9.35 0.61
N PHE A 431 -11.95 -8.39 1.38
CA PHE A 431 -11.38 -8.07 2.67
C PHE A 431 -12.48 -7.59 3.63
N ILE A 432 -12.17 -7.66 4.90
CA ILE A 432 -13.00 -7.15 5.98
C ILE A 432 -12.19 -6.17 6.82
N ILE A 433 -12.82 -5.11 7.30
CA ILE A 433 -12.25 -4.21 8.29
C ILE A 433 -13.14 -4.18 9.53
N SER A 434 -12.52 -4.11 10.68
CA SER A 434 -13.17 -3.69 11.93
C SER A 434 -13.12 -2.17 12.03
N TYR A 435 -14.14 -1.53 12.61
CA TYR A 435 -14.17 -0.08 12.77
C TYR A 435 -14.86 0.34 14.08
N ASP A 436 -14.53 1.55 14.53
CA ASP A 436 -15.10 2.13 15.74
C ASP A 436 -16.19 3.17 15.44
N ASP A 437 -16.85 3.66 16.50
CA ASP A 437 -17.90 4.66 16.41
C ASP A 437 -17.40 6.11 16.18
N GLY A 438 -16.09 6.31 16.04
CA GLY A 438 -15.45 7.62 15.86
C GLY A 438 -15.32 8.46 17.12
N SER A 439 -15.79 8.00 18.27
CA SER A 439 -15.72 8.74 19.54
C SER A 439 -14.29 8.93 20.04
N ARG A 440 -13.41 8.03 19.66
CA ARG A 440 -12.00 8.00 20.06
C ARG A 440 -11.10 8.82 19.15
N ASN A 441 -11.56 9.22 17.99
CA ASN A 441 -10.76 9.98 17.03
C ASN A 441 -10.70 11.46 17.46
N THR A 442 -9.63 11.84 18.15
CA THR A 442 -9.45 13.21 18.64
C THR A 442 -8.97 14.16 17.54
N ILE A 443 -8.41 13.62 16.45
CA ILE A 443 -7.92 14.41 15.32
C ILE A 443 -9.07 14.79 14.39
N GLN A 444 -10.00 13.86 14.17
CA GLN A 444 -11.21 14.07 13.37
C GLN A 444 -12.42 13.51 14.13
N PRO A 445 -12.96 14.24 15.12
CA PRO A 445 -14.04 13.75 15.96
C PRO A 445 -15.24 13.28 15.14
N GLY A 446 -15.75 12.09 15.47
CA GLY A 446 -16.89 11.48 14.78
C GLY A 446 -16.52 10.72 13.49
N VAL A 447 -15.26 10.71 13.10
CA VAL A 447 -14.79 9.88 11.97
C VAL A 447 -14.26 8.56 12.51
N SER A 448 -14.87 7.46 12.11
CA SER A 448 -14.47 6.11 12.53
C SER A 448 -13.02 5.79 12.15
N LEU A 449 -12.28 5.21 13.07
CA LEU A 449 -11.01 4.55 12.83
C LEU A 449 -11.28 3.11 12.39
N TYR A 450 -10.47 2.56 11.50
CA TYR A 450 -10.66 1.20 10.98
C TYR A 450 -9.35 0.45 10.81
N SER A 451 -9.42 -0.86 10.94
CA SER A 451 -8.27 -1.75 10.77
C SER A 451 -7.75 -1.74 9.32
N SER A 452 -6.49 -2.11 9.16
CA SER A 452 -5.89 -2.14 7.83
C SER A 452 -6.53 -3.23 6.95
N PRO A 453 -7.03 -2.90 5.75
CA PRO A 453 -7.58 -3.88 4.81
C PRO A 453 -6.55 -4.91 4.33
N HIS A 454 -5.25 -4.61 4.46
CA HIS A 454 -4.19 -5.53 4.05
C HIS A 454 -4.06 -6.76 4.94
N LEU A 455 -4.58 -6.70 6.18
CA LEU A 455 -4.48 -7.82 7.14
C LEU A 455 -5.44 -8.97 6.81
N THR A 456 -6.56 -8.65 6.14
CA THR A 456 -7.61 -9.62 5.84
C THR A 456 -7.83 -9.84 4.33
N ARG A 457 -7.10 -9.12 3.48
CA ARG A 457 -7.27 -9.21 2.02
C ARG A 457 -6.93 -10.59 1.50
N THR A 458 -7.87 -11.19 0.73
CA THR A 458 -7.63 -12.48 0.06
C THR A 458 -6.65 -12.32 -1.10
N ASN A 459 -5.76 -13.29 -1.24
CA ASN A 459 -4.79 -13.37 -2.34
C ASN A 459 -5.25 -14.32 -3.47
N THR A 460 -6.19 -15.19 -3.16
CA THR A 460 -6.80 -16.11 -4.12
C THR A 460 -8.25 -15.71 -4.37
N PRO A 461 -8.71 -15.74 -5.62
CA PRO A 461 -10.09 -15.39 -5.92
C PRO A 461 -11.05 -16.48 -5.45
N ALA A 462 -12.20 -16.04 -4.97
CA ALA A 462 -13.38 -16.90 -4.79
C ALA A 462 -14.26 -16.85 -6.05
N THR A 463 -14.88 -17.96 -6.38
CA THR A 463 -15.80 -18.08 -7.52
C THR A 463 -17.01 -18.90 -7.11
N LEU A 464 -18.20 -18.59 -7.66
CA LEU A 464 -19.35 -19.46 -7.43
C LEU A 464 -19.09 -20.84 -8.04
N GLN A 465 -19.17 -21.86 -7.19
CA GLN A 465 -19.07 -23.24 -7.57
C GLN A 465 -20.40 -23.74 -8.16
N LYS A 466 -20.39 -24.94 -8.71
CA LYS A 466 -21.61 -25.56 -9.22
C LYS A 466 -22.57 -25.84 -8.04
N PRO A 467 -23.89 -25.58 -8.18
CA PRO A 467 -24.83 -25.94 -7.11
C PRO A 467 -24.82 -27.45 -6.89
N PRO A 468 -25.09 -27.88 -5.64
CA PRO A 468 -25.21 -29.29 -5.34
C PRO A 468 -26.26 -29.98 -6.22
N ALA A 469 -25.97 -31.21 -6.63
CA ALA A 469 -26.91 -32.06 -7.34
C ALA A 469 -27.82 -32.80 -6.39
N LEU A 470 -29.06 -33.06 -6.82
CA LEU A 470 -30.02 -33.81 -6.04
C LEU A 470 -29.85 -35.33 -6.22
N ASP A 471 -29.16 -35.76 -7.27
CA ASP A 471 -28.98 -37.18 -7.61
C ASP A 471 -27.48 -37.50 -7.78
N MET A 472 -26.98 -38.39 -6.95
CA MET A 472 -25.60 -38.87 -7.01
C MET A 472 -25.32 -39.73 -8.27
N SER A 473 -26.34 -40.21 -8.96
CA SER A 473 -26.14 -40.98 -10.19
C SER A 473 -25.47 -40.17 -11.30
N GLU A 474 -25.58 -38.84 -11.24
CA GLU A 474 -25.00 -37.90 -12.22
C GLU A 474 -23.57 -37.48 -11.90
N ILE A 475 -23.00 -37.92 -10.80
CA ILE A 475 -21.60 -37.59 -10.42
C ILE A 475 -20.67 -38.01 -11.56
N ARG A 476 -19.76 -37.09 -11.92
CA ARG A 476 -18.72 -37.36 -12.94
C ARG A 476 -17.34 -36.94 -12.44
N VAL A 477 -16.34 -37.60 -12.99
CA VAL A 477 -14.92 -37.27 -12.80
C VAL A 477 -14.43 -36.64 -14.10
N VAL A 478 -13.93 -35.43 -14.05
CA VAL A 478 -13.50 -34.70 -15.24
C VAL A 478 -12.15 -34.02 -15.03
N PRO A 479 -11.24 -34.06 -16.01
CA PRO A 479 -11.33 -34.88 -17.22
C PRO A 479 -11.14 -36.36 -16.92
N ASN A 480 -11.73 -37.21 -17.75
CA ASN A 480 -11.52 -38.67 -17.72
C ASN A 480 -11.42 -39.19 -19.15
N PRO A 481 -10.23 -39.63 -19.61
CA PRO A 481 -8.96 -39.68 -18.87
C PRO A 481 -8.37 -38.30 -18.58
N TYR A 482 -7.68 -38.17 -17.44
CA TYR A 482 -6.80 -37.04 -17.17
C TYR A 482 -5.45 -37.28 -17.85
N ASN A 483 -4.96 -36.30 -18.61
CA ASN A 483 -3.65 -36.34 -19.25
C ASN A 483 -2.87 -35.04 -18.98
N ILE A 484 -1.76 -35.16 -18.25
CA ILE A 484 -0.94 -34.01 -17.87
C ILE A 484 -0.32 -33.28 -19.07
N SER A 485 -0.02 -34.01 -20.15
CA SER A 485 0.62 -33.45 -21.34
C SER A 485 -0.35 -32.73 -22.27
N ASN A 486 -1.66 -32.81 -22.03
CA ASN A 486 -2.67 -32.25 -22.91
C ASN A 486 -3.56 -31.24 -22.18
N ILE A 487 -3.10 -29.99 -22.14
CA ILE A 487 -3.79 -28.90 -21.45
C ILE A 487 -5.19 -28.62 -22.04
N ASN A 488 -5.44 -28.91 -23.30
CA ASN A 488 -6.73 -28.68 -23.95
C ASN A 488 -7.85 -29.62 -23.48
N TYR A 489 -7.47 -30.73 -22.81
CA TYR A 489 -8.41 -31.68 -22.22
C TYR A 489 -8.45 -31.59 -20.69
N GLN A 490 -7.89 -30.53 -20.12
CA GLN A 490 -8.01 -30.26 -18.69
C GLN A 490 -9.27 -29.43 -18.40
N TYR A 491 -9.73 -29.49 -17.15
CA TYR A 491 -10.89 -28.71 -16.76
C TYR A 491 -10.59 -27.22 -16.86
N ALA A 492 -11.46 -26.48 -17.53
CA ALA A 492 -11.24 -25.06 -17.81
C ALA A 492 -11.13 -24.26 -16.50
N GLY A 493 -10.06 -23.48 -16.38
CA GLY A 493 -9.76 -22.68 -15.18
C GLY A 493 -9.06 -23.43 -14.05
N GLU A 494 -8.97 -24.78 -14.11
CA GLU A 494 -8.34 -25.62 -13.08
C GLU A 494 -7.34 -26.62 -13.70
N PRO A 495 -6.21 -26.13 -14.23
CA PRO A 495 -5.21 -26.99 -14.83
C PRO A 495 -4.53 -27.88 -13.78
N ASN A 496 -4.08 -29.05 -14.20
CA ASN A 496 -3.38 -30.04 -13.38
C ASN A 496 -4.20 -30.64 -12.22
N LYS A 497 -5.52 -30.64 -12.33
CA LYS A 497 -6.45 -31.15 -11.33
C LYS A 497 -7.51 -32.03 -11.94
N ILE A 498 -8.10 -32.87 -11.12
CA ILE A 498 -9.34 -33.58 -11.41
C ILE A 498 -10.48 -32.88 -10.65
N MET A 499 -11.60 -32.69 -11.34
CA MET A 499 -12.82 -32.19 -10.74
C MET A 499 -13.83 -33.32 -10.59
N PHE A 500 -14.38 -33.46 -9.40
CA PHE A 500 -15.61 -34.21 -9.17
C PHE A 500 -16.76 -33.25 -9.32
N VAL A 501 -17.69 -33.54 -10.21
CA VAL A 501 -18.83 -32.64 -10.52
C VAL A 501 -20.17 -33.35 -10.35
N ASN A 502 -21.23 -32.58 -10.17
CA ASN A 502 -22.57 -33.04 -9.79
C ASN A 502 -22.57 -33.77 -8.43
N LEU A 503 -21.82 -33.24 -7.48
CA LEU A 503 -21.82 -33.73 -6.12
C LEU A 503 -23.09 -33.29 -5.37
N PRO A 504 -23.60 -34.06 -4.42
CA PRO A 504 -24.61 -33.59 -3.46
C PRO A 504 -24.01 -32.52 -2.53
N GLU A 505 -24.85 -31.89 -1.73
CA GLU A 505 -24.42 -30.83 -0.78
C GLU A 505 -23.38 -31.31 0.20
N GLU A 506 -23.49 -32.55 0.66
CA GLU A 506 -22.52 -33.21 1.52
C GLU A 506 -22.24 -34.61 1.03
N CYS A 507 -20.97 -34.99 0.95
CA CYS A 507 -20.59 -36.37 0.72
C CYS A 507 -19.13 -36.63 1.12
N LYS A 508 -18.85 -37.88 1.44
CA LYS A 508 -17.49 -38.37 1.66
C LYS A 508 -16.93 -39.00 0.39
N ILE A 509 -15.81 -38.50 -0.08
CA ILE A 509 -15.14 -38.99 -1.29
C ILE A 509 -13.94 -39.81 -0.88
N LYS A 510 -13.87 -41.09 -1.29
CA LYS A 510 -12.70 -41.92 -1.10
C LYS A 510 -12.14 -42.34 -2.43
N ILE A 511 -10.83 -42.25 -2.59
CA ILE A 511 -10.13 -42.54 -3.83
C ILE A 511 -9.24 -43.74 -3.61
N PHE A 512 -9.38 -44.75 -4.47
CA PHE A 512 -8.68 -46.02 -4.38
C PHE A 512 -7.85 -46.28 -5.64
N THR A 513 -6.76 -47.02 -5.48
CA THR A 513 -6.08 -47.65 -6.61
C THR A 513 -6.92 -48.78 -7.20
N GLU A 514 -6.54 -49.29 -8.38
CA GLU A 514 -7.17 -50.46 -9.01
C GLU A 514 -7.13 -51.69 -8.11
N ARG A 515 -6.19 -51.78 -7.19
CA ARG A 515 -6.03 -52.86 -6.24
C ARG A 515 -6.89 -52.75 -4.99
N GLY A 516 -7.55 -51.60 -4.81
CA GLY A 516 -8.38 -51.33 -3.65
C GLY A 516 -7.67 -50.61 -2.50
N ASP A 517 -6.42 -50.15 -2.69
CA ASP A 517 -5.71 -49.40 -1.68
C ASP A 517 -6.30 -47.96 -1.60
N LEU A 518 -6.72 -47.55 -0.43
CA LEU A 518 -7.19 -46.17 -0.20
C LEU A 518 -6.00 -45.21 -0.26
N ILE A 519 -6.08 -44.19 -1.16
CA ILE A 519 -5.00 -43.22 -1.35
C ILE A 519 -5.39 -41.82 -0.92
N ASN A 520 -6.69 -41.51 -0.88
CA ASN A 520 -7.15 -40.24 -0.36
C ASN A 520 -8.59 -40.32 0.15
N GLU A 521 -8.91 -39.48 1.14
CA GLU A 521 -10.26 -39.31 1.69
C GLU A 521 -10.54 -37.81 1.82
N ILE A 522 -11.72 -37.35 1.39
CA ILE A 522 -12.12 -35.96 1.30
C ILE A 522 -13.52 -35.84 1.85
N ASP A 523 -13.73 -35.00 2.83
CA ASP A 523 -15.04 -34.54 3.27
C ASP A 523 -15.46 -33.35 2.43
N HIS A 524 -16.56 -33.50 1.70
CA HIS A 524 -17.08 -32.49 0.77
C HIS A 524 -18.38 -31.89 1.28
N SER A 525 -18.51 -30.57 1.18
CA SER A 525 -19.73 -29.85 1.53
C SER A 525 -19.94 -28.55 0.72
N GLY A 526 -21.19 -28.12 0.59
CA GLY A 526 -21.59 -26.78 0.16
C GLY A 526 -21.57 -26.50 -1.34
N SER A 527 -21.20 -27.45 -2.19
CA SER A 527 -21.16 -27.26 -3.64
C SER A 527 -21.40 -28.54 -4.45
N GLY A 528 -21.67 -28.39 -5.73
CA GLY A 528 -21.81 -29.52 -6.66
C GLY A 528 -20.48 -29.95 -7.29
N GLU A 529 -19.35 -29.46 -6.82
CA GLU A 529 -18.04 -29.78 -7.38
C GLU A 529 -16.93 -29.74 -6.32
N HIS A 530 -15.94 -30.61 -6.49
CA HIS A 530 -14.76 -30.64 -5.66
C HIS A 530 -13.50 -30.89 -6.50
N ARG A 531 -12.45 -30.14 -6.23
CA ARG A 531 -11.16 -30.30 -6.93
C ARG A 531 -10.22 -31.19 -6.15
N TRP A 532 -9.47 -32.03 -6.86
CA TRP A 532 -8.42 -32.85 -6.32
C TRP A 532 -7.11 -32.64 -7.07
N ASP A 533 -6.07 -32.29 -6.36
CA ASP A 533 -4.75 -31.95 -6.89
C ASP A 533 -3.90 -33.16 -7.30
N LEU A 534 -4.49 -34.37 -7.33
CA LEU A 534 -3.81 -35.62 -7.66
C LEU A 534 -2.69 -35.96 -6.66
N ILE A 535 -2.91 -35.64 -5.39
CA ILE A 535 -2.00 -35.90 -4.27
C ILE A 535 -2.70 -36.84 -3.30
N THR A 536 -1.96 -37.83 -2.82
CA THR A 536 -2.44 -38.78 -1.81
C THR A 536 -2.47 -38.14 -0.41
N SER A 537 -3.15 -38.80 0.55
CA SER A 537 -3.13 -38.37 1.96
C SER A 537 -1.70 -38.37 2.56
N SER A 538 -0.78 -39.16 2.00
CA SER A 538 0.65 -39.15 2.35
C SER A 538 1.48 -38.12 1.58
N ARG A 539 0.84 -37.14 0.92
CA ARG A 539 1.47 -36.08 0.12
C ARG A 539 2.32 -36.58 -1.06
N GLN A 540 1.98 -37.73 -1.61
CA GLN A 540 2.63 -38.29 -2.80
C GLN A 540 1.79 -37.97 -4.04
N ILE A 541 2.48 -37.68 -5.13
CA ILE A 541 1.81 -37.46 -6.42
C ILE A 541 1.37 -38.80 -6.98
N VAL A 542 0.11 -38.93 -7.42
CA VAL A 542 -0.42 -40.14 -8.03
C VAL A 542 0.28 -40.45 -9.36
N VAL A 543 0.52 -41.70 -9.65
CA VAL A 543 1.13 -42.19 -10.90
C VAL A 543 0.10 -42.48 -11.97
N SER A 544 0.54 -42.73 -13.21
CA SER A 544 -0.36 -43.21 -14.27
C SER A 544 -1.02 -44.53 -13.85
N GLY A 545 -2.32 -44.61 -14.01
CA GLY A 545 -3.09 -45.79 -13.61
C GLY A 545 -4.58 -45.56 -13.66
N VAL A 546 -5.29 -46.60 -13.26
CA VAL A 546 -6.74 -46.62 -13.09
C VAL A 546 -7.06 -46.41 -11.61
N TYR A 547 -8.01 -45.53 -11.35
CA TYR A 547 -8.45 -45.18 -10.01
C TYR A 547 -9.97 -45.29 -9.89
N ILE A 548 -10.43 -45.53 -8.68
CA ILE A 548 -11.85 -45.61 -8.35
C ILE A 548 -12.14 -44.59 -7.27
N ALA A 549 -13.07 -43.66 -7.52
CA ALA A 549 -13.62 -42.78 -6.51
C ALA A 549 -14.99 -43.29 -6.06
N THR A 550 -15.21 -43.38 -4.76
CA THR A 550 -16.52 -43.64 -4.15
C THR A 550 -17.03 -42.38 -3.52
N PHE A 551 -18.33 -42.17 -3.58
CA PHE A 551 -19.05 -41.00 -3.04
C PHE A 551 -20.17 -41.55 -2.16
N GLU A 552 -20.16 -41.17 -0.89
CA GLU A 552 -21.11 -41.63 0.13
C GLU A 552 -21.78 -40.38 0.73
N ASP A 553 -23.10 -40.33 0.63
CA ASP A 553 -23.90 -39.25 1.25
C ASP A 553 -24.13 -39.48 2.74
N PRO A 554 -24.67 -38.50 3.51
CA PRO A 554 -24.97 -38.68 4.93
C PRO A 554 -25.99 -39.78 5.23
N GLU A 555 -26.84 -40.13 4.29
CA GLU A 555 -27.84 -41.20 4.37
C GLU A 555 -27.23 -42.60 4.14
N GLY A 556 -25.95 -42.67 3.73
CA GLY A 556 -25.24 -43.91 3.47
C GLY A 556 -25.43 -44.48 2.06
N ASN A 557 -26.05 -43.70 1.15
CA ASN A 557 -26.11 -44.09 -0.25
C ASN A 557 -24.73 -43.92 -0.88
N MET A 558 -24.32 -44.90 -1.72
CA MET A 558 -22.99 -44.92 -2.28
C MET A 558 -23.02 -45.11 -3.79
N VAL A 559 -22.23 -44.27 -4.47
CA VAL A 559 -21.92 -44.44 -5.90
C VAL A 559 -20.43 -44.48 -6.12
N TYR A 560 -19.98 -45.05 -7.23
CA TYR A 560 -18.57 -45.04 -7.59
C TYR A 560 -18.36 -44.61 -9.04
N ARG A 561 -17.15 -44.09 -9.30
CA ARG A 561 -16.73 -43.72 -10.66
C ARG A 561 -15.28 -44.16 -10.88
N LYS A 562 -15.07 -44.71 -12.06
CA LYS A 562 -13.75 -45.13 -12.52
C LYS A 562 -13.15 -44.03 -13.40
N PHE A 563 -11.88 -43.72 -13.20
CA PHE A 563 -11.17 -42.74 -14.01
C PHE A 563 -9.71 -43.16 -14.23
N VAL A 564 -9.09 -42.53 -15.24
CA VAL A 564 -7.73 -42.86 -15.68
C VAL A 564 -6.86 -41.61 -15.56
N VAL A 565 -5.68 -41.78 -14.99
CA VAL A 565 -4.63 -40.76 -14.93
C VAL A 565 -3.51 -41.17 -15.86
N ILE A 566 -3.05 -40.27 -16.70
CA ILE A 566 -1.94 -40.38 -17.64
C ILE A 566 -0.94 -39.28 -17.33
N ARG A 567 0.25 -39.62 -16.89
CA ARG A 567 1.35 -38.70 -16.56
C ARG A 567 2.57 -38.95 -17.42
#